data_7eaa044420b95a8bc6eda3109b059b36
#
_entry.id   7eaa044420b95a8bc6eda3109b059b36
#
_cell.length_a   1.000
_cell.length_b   1.000
_cell.length_c   1.000
_cell.angle_alpha   90.00
_cell.angle_beta   90.00
_cell.angle_gamma   90.00
#
_symmetry.space_group_name_H-M   'P 1'
#
loop_
_entity.id
_entity.type
_entity.pdbx_description
1 polymer ?
#
loop_
_entity_poly.entity_id
_entity_poly.type
_entity_poly.pdbx_seq_one_letter_code
_entity_poly.pdbx_strand_id
1 'polypeptide(L)'
;MECERRVGTGASQTTSVESRCFVSSLPATKVKQILRSVRCHWHIENKLHWVLDVAFAEDDCRVRVGNAPQNLAALRHLALNLLRQDQSDAVGVKARRLRAGWDNEYLLAVLAGAAGKAAASE
;
A
#
# COMPACT_ATOMS: atom_id res chain seq x y z
N MET A 1 10.53 -11.94 20.12
CA MET A 1 10.24 -12.78 18.94
C MET A 1 11.52 -12.90 18.13
N GLU A 2 11.96 -14.10 17.92
CA GLU A 2 13.11 -14.37 17.05
C GLU A 2 12.59 -14.76 15.67
N CYS A 3 13.19 -14.22 14.63
CA CYS A 3 12.88 -14.52 13.25
C CYS A 3 14.14 -15.03 12.57
N GLU A 4 14.13 -16.28 12.12
CA GLU A 4 15.19 -16.83 11.28
C GLU A 4 14.90 -16.49 9.81
N ARG A 5 15.85 -15.85 9.17
CA ARG A 5 15.83 -15.61 7.73
C ARG A 5 16.92 -16.44 7.07
N ARG A 6 16.51 -17.33 6.17
CA ARG A 6 17.41 -18.12 5.33
C ARG A 6 17.50 -17.51 3.95
N VAL A 7 18.69 -17.16 3.51
CA VAL A 7 18.94 -16.55 2.20
C VAL A 7 19.98 -17.41 1.48
N GLY A 8 19.71 -17.79 0.24
CA GLY A 8 20.54 -18.63 -0.62
C GLY A 8 19.95 -20.01 -0.90
N THR A 9 20.44 -20.66 -1.94
CA THR A 9 20.06 -22.02 -2.36
C THR A 9 21.30 -22.94 -2.34
N GLY A 10 21.16 -24.14 -1.78
CA GLY A 10 22.23 -25.16 -1.75
C GLY A 10 23.29 -24.91 -0.67
N ALA A 11 24.54 -25.24 -0.97
CA ALA A 11 25.67 -25.21 -0.02
C ALA A 11 26.07 -23.81 0.49
N SER A 12 25.47 -22.73 -0.05
CA SER A 12 25.73 -21.33 0.30
C SER A 12 24.56 -20.69 1.05
N GLN A 13 23.86 -21.46 1.89
CA GLN A 13 22.74 -20.92 2.67
C GLN A 13 23.26 -20.19 3.91
N THR A 14 23.01 -18.87 3.98
CA THR A 14 23.29 -18.05 5.16
C THR A 14 22.03 -17.92 6.00
N THR A 15 22.10 -18.28 7.27
CA THR A 15 21.01 -18.11 8.23
C THR A 15 21.31 -16.89 9.08
N SER A 16 20.43 -15.88 9.04
CA SER A 16 20.48 -14.75 9.96
C SER A 16 19.33 -14.84 10.96
N VAL A 17 19.66 -14.63 12.24
CA VAL A 17 18.65 -14.57 13.32
C VAL A 17 18.46 -13.12 13.71
N GLU A 18 17.23 -12.64 13.64
CA GLU A 18 16.85 -11.28 14.05
C GLU A 18 15.88 -11.37 15.22
N SER A 19 16.23 -10.75 16.34
CA SER A 19 15.36 -10.62 17.51
C SER A 19 14.67 -9.26 17.51
N ARG A 20 13.35 -9.24 17.56
CA ARG A 20 12.54 -8.01 17.68
C ARG A 20 11.73 -8.04 18.96
N CYS A 21 11.77 -6.95 19.71
CA CYS A 21 10.97 -6.75 20.91
C CYS A 21 9.76 -5.87 20.61
N PHE A 22 8.60 -6.24 21.16
CA PHE A 22 7.37 -5.47 21.02
C PHE A 22 6.77 -5.25 22.40
N VAL A 23 6.20 -4.07 22.61
CA VAL A 23 5.40 -3.74 23.80
C VAL A 23 3.94 -3.92 23.45
N SER A 24 3.18 -4.60 24.32
CA SER A 24 1.76 -4.88 24.08
C SER A 24 0.98 -4.83 25.39
N SER A 25 -0.25 -4.35 25.35
CA SER A 25 -1.22 -4.47 26.45
C SER A 25 -1.87 -5.87 26.54
N LEU A 26 -1.66 -6.71 25.53
CA LEU A 26 -2.15 -8.09 25.52
C LEU A 26 -1.27 -8.97 26.41
N PRO A 27 -1.85 -9.92 27.18
CA PRO A 27 -1.07 -10.85 27.99
C PRO A 27 -0.17 -11.74 27.10
N ALA A 28 1.03 -12.07 27.60
CA ALA A 28 2.04 -12.84 26.87
C ALA A 28 1.53 -14.22 26.40
N THR A 29 0.51 -14.77 27.03
CA THR A 29 -0.15 -16.03 26.62
C THR A 29 -0.82 -15.95 25.26
N LYS A 30 -1.18 -14.75 24.78
CA LYS A 30 -1.85 -14.54 23.48
C LYS A 30 -0.87 -14.31 22.32
N VAL A 31 0.23 -15.07 22.27
CA VAL A 31 1.31 -14.92 21.28
C VAL A 31 0.79 -14.87 19.84
N LYS A 32 -0.13 -15.76 19.45
CA LYS A 32 -0.69 -15.78 18.09
C LYS A 32 -1.42 -14.48 17.73
N GLN A 33 -2.14 -13.90 18.70
CA GLN A 33 -2.84 -12.62 18.50
C GLN A 33 -1.86 -11.46 18.35
N ILE A 34 -0.83 -11.41 19.19
CA ILE A 34 0.24 -10.40 19.10
C ILE A 34 0.93 -10.49 17.74
N LEU A 35 1.34 -11.68 17.31
CA LEU A 35 1.97 -11.89 16.00
C LEU A 35 1.08 -11.45 14.83
N ARG A 36 -0.22 -11.76 14.92
CA ARG A 36 -1.19 -11.33 13.91
C ARG A 36 -1.29 -9.79 13.85
N SER A 37 -1.37 -9.12 15.00
CA SER A 37 -1.43 -7.67 15.08
C SER A 37 -0.19 -7.01 14.48
N VAL A 38 1.01 -7.51 14.80
CA VAL A 38 2.27 -7.03 14.22
C VAL A 38 2.27 -7.19 12.69
N ARG A 39 1.85 -8.35 12.17
CA ARG A 39 1.77 -8.57 10.71
C ARG A 39 0.73 -7.67 10.04
N CYS A 40 -0.43 -7.46 10.67
CA CYS A 40 -1.45 -6.55 10.15
C CYS A 40 -0.94 -5.11 10.09
N HIS A 41 -0.19 -4.64 11.09
CA HIS A 41 0.44 -3.33 11.09
C HIS A 41 1.41 -3.19 9.89
N TRP A 42 2.30 -4.16 9.67
CA TRP A 42 3.20 -4.17 8.51
C TRP A 42 2.46 -4.21 7.16
N HIS A 43 1.28 -4.82 7.11
CA HIS A 43 0.45 -4.80 5.90
C HIS A 43 -0.07 -3.40 5.59
N ILE A 44 -0.46 -2.61 6.60
CA ILE A 44 -0.90 -1.23 6.41
C ILE A 44 0.25 -0.38 5.90
N GLU A 45 1.43 -0.48 6.54
CA GLU A 45 2.63 0.22 6.10
C GLU A 45 2.98 -0.05 4.63
N ASN A 46 3.08 -1.32 4.26
CA ASN A 46 3.50 -1.69 2.91
C ASN A 46 2.42 -1.50 1.85
N LYS A 47 1.14 -1.69 2.19
CA LYS A 47 0.06 -1.67 1.19
C LYS A 47 -0.63 -0.32 1.06
N LEU A 48 -0.55 0.53 2.08
CA LEU A 48 -1.22 1.81 2.08
C LEU A 48 -0.21 2.97 2.12
N HIS A 49 0.51 3.14 3.22
CA HIS A 49 1.42 4.29 3.40
C HIS A 49 2.50 4.34 2.32
N TRP A 50 3.24 3.25 2.13
CA TRP A 50 4.25 3.18 1.08
C TRP A 50 3.69 3.49 -0.32
N VAL A 51 2.46 3.05 -0.63
CA VAL A 51 1.85 3.34 -1.94
C VAL A 51 1.45 4.81 -2.04
N LEU A 52 0.96 5.43 -0.96
CA LEU A 52 0.64 6.86 -0.94
C LEU A 52 1.91 7.70 -1.12
N ASP A 53 3.01 7.33 -0.50
CA ASP A 53 4.28 8.03 -0.66
C ASP A 53 4.85 7.88 -2.06
N VAL A 54 4.95 6.66 -2.57
CA VAL A 54 5.54 6.41 -3.90
C VAL A 54 4.65 6.91 -5.04
N ALA A 55 3.32 6.77 -4.91
CA ALA A 55 2.40 7.18 -5.98
C ALA A 55 1.96 8.64 -5.88
N PHE A 56 1.84 9.22 -4.70
CA PHE A 56 1.26 10.56 -4.49
C PHE A 56 2.21 11.53 -3.79
N ALA A 57 3.43 11.12 -3.44
CA ALA A 57 4.41 11.91 -2.69
C ALA A 57 3.79 12.55 -1.42
N GLU A 58 3.11 11.72 -0.61
CA GLU A 58 2.35 12.20 0.54
C GLU A 58 3.29 12.82 1.58
N ASP A 59 4.44 12.20 1.85
CA ASP A 59 5.46 12.67 2.78
C ASP A 59 6.07 14.01 2.38
N ASP A 60 6.14 14.30 1.07
CA ASP A 60 6.67 15.56 0.54
C ASP A 60 5.65 16.72 0.63
N CYS A 61 4.42 16.45 1.01
CA CYS A 61 3.36 17.45 1.07
C CYS A 61 3.61 18.47 2.18
N ARG A 62 3.74 19.73 1.82
CA ARG A 62 4.00 20.86 2.74
C ARG A 62 2.77 21.69 3.08
N VAL A 63 1.60 21.30 2.64
CA VAL A 63 0.35 22.01 2.93
C VAL A 63 0.02 21.87 4.41
N ARG A 64 -0.20 23.03 5.09
CA ARG A 64 -0.42 23.08 6.56
C ARG A 64 -1.56 24.04 6.96
N VAL A 65 -2.29 24.62 6.01
CA VAL A 65 -3.31 25.64 6.26
C VAL A 65 -4.65 24.98 6.56
N GLY A 66 -5.21 25.27 7.73
CA GLY A 66 -6.55 24.84 8.12
C GLY A 66 -6.76 23.33 7.95
N ASN A 67 -7.85 22.95 7.30
CA ASN A 67 -8.21 21.55 7.03
C ASN A 67 -7.60 20.99 5.72
N ALA A 68 -6.76 21.76 5.02
CA ALA A 68 -6.23 21.34 3.74
C ALA A 68 -5.37 20.04 3.83
N PRO A 69 -4.57 19.76 4.87
CA PRO A 69 -3.86 18.50 5.01
C PRO A 69 -4.82 17.31 5.02
N GLN A 70 -5.88 17.38 5.84
CA GLN A 70 -6.87 16.30 5.96
C GLN A 70 -7.65 16.09 4.67
N ASN A 71 -8.03 17.19 4.00
CA ASN A 71 -8.75 17.12 2.73
C ASN A 71 -7.89 16.50 1.62
N LEU A 72 -6.59 16.85 1.56
CA LEU A 72 -5.66 16.24 0.61
C LEU A 72 -5.42 14.76 0.90
N ALA A 73 -5.30 14.37 2.17
CA ALA A 73 -5.21 12.96 2.55
C ALA A 73 -6.46 12.20 2.08
N ALA A 74 -7.66 12.72 2.36
CA ALA A 74 -8.92 12.11 1.91
C ALA A 74 -8.98 11.96 0.37
N LEU A 75 -8.58 12.99 -0.37
CA LEU A 75 -8.54 12.94 -1.84
C LEU A 75 -7.53 11.92 -2.36
N ARG A 76 -6.35 11.79 -1.76
CA ARG A 76 -5.37 10.76 -2.12
C ARG A 76 -5.90 9.35 -1.89
N HIS A 77 -6.57 9.12 -0.75
CA HIS A 77 -7.21 7.84 -0.45
C HIS A 77 -8.31 7.50 -1.45
N LEU A 78 -9.15 8.48 -1.81
CA LEU A 78 -10.18 8.30 -2.83
C LEU A 78 -9.56 7.95 -4.19
N ALA A 79 -8.58 8.72 -4.64
CA ALA A 79 -7.87 8.47 -5.89
C ALA A 79 -7.18 7.09 -5.89
N LEU A 80 -6.54 6.70 -4.80
CA LEU A 80 -5.93 5.38 -4.65
C LEU A 80 -6.97 4.26 -4.79
N ASN A 81 -8.14 4.41 -4.19
CA ASN A 81 -9.20 3.41 -4.27
C ASN A 81 -9.75 3.29 -5.70
N LEU A 82 -9.95 4.39 -6.40
CA LEU A 82 -10.39 4.39 -7.79
C LEU A 82 -9.35 3.73 -8.72
N LEU A 83 -8.07 4.09 -8.58
CA LEU A 83 -6.99 3.50 -9.38
C LEU A 83 -6.75 2.02 -9.07
N ARG A 84 -7.08 1.54 -7.87
CA ARG A 84 -7.01 0.11 -7.52
C ARG A 84 -8.16 -0.70 -8.11
N GLN A 85 -9.31 -0.09 -8.33
CA GLN A 85 -10.45 -0.76 -8.98
C GLN A 85 -10.24 -0.94 -10.49
N ASP A 86 -9.36 -0.14 -11.08
CA ASP A 86 -8.97 -0.32 -12.47
C ASP A 86 -8.14 -1.60 -12.64
N GLN A 87 -8.63 -2.49 -13.50
CA GLN A 87 -8.00 -3.76 -13.86
C GLN A 87 -7.64 -3.84 -15.35
N SER A 88 -7.72 -2.70 -16.07
CA SER A 88 -7.48 -2.64 -17.52
C SER A 88 -6.05 -3.06 -17.90
N ASP A 89 -5.08 -2.75 -17.04
CA ASP A 89 -3.67 -3.01 -17.29
C ASP A 89 -2.99 -3.62 -16.05
N ALA A 90 -2.02 -4.51 -16.26
CA ALA A 90 -1.19 -5.11 -15.20
C ALA A 90 -0.09 -4.16 -14.66
N VAL A 91 -0.35 -2.84 -14.65
CA VAL A 91 0.61 -1.83 -14.20
C VAL A 91 0.32 -1.36 -12.78
N GLY A 92 1.34 -0.84 -12.11
CA GLY A 92 1.22 -0.36 -10.73
C GLY A 92 0.44 0.96 -10.63
N VAL A 93 -0.03 1.27 -9.41
CA VAL A 93 -0.83 2.49 -9.10
C VAL A 93 -0.14 3.78 -9.57
N LYS A 94 1.19 3.88 -9.42
CA LYS A 94 1.96 5.05 -9.87
C LYS A 94 1.81 5.28 -11.38
N ALA A 95 1.94 4.22 -12.18
CA ALA A 95 1.80 4.32 -13.63
C ALA A 95 0.36 4.70 -14.03
N ARG A 96 -0.64 4.12 -13.39
CA ARG A 96 -2.05 4.48 -13.60
C ARG A 96 -2.33 5.94 -13.25
N ARG A 97 -1.80 6.42 -12.13
CA ARG A 97 -1.92 7.83 -11.75
C ARG A 97 -1.28 8.75 -12.78
N LEU A 98 -0.08 8.42 -13.25
CA LEU A 98 0.59 9.20 -14.29
C LEU A 98 -0.22 9.18 -15.58
N ARG A 99 -0.72 8.02 -16.02
CA ARG A 99 -1.61 7.92 -17.19
C ARG A 99 -2.83 8.82 -17.03
N ALA A 100 -3.51 8.78 -15.91
CA ALA A 100 -4.66 9.66 -15.65
C ALA A 100 -4.31 11.16 -15.69
N GLY A 101 -3.04 11.54 -15.53
CA GLY A 101 -2.56 12.92 -15.62
C GLY A 101 -2.37 13.44 -17.04
N TRP A 102 -2.25 12.58 -18.05
CA TRP A 102 -2.06 12.99 -19.46
C TRP A 102 -3.09 12.40 -20.43
N ASP A 103 -3.94 11.46 -19.98
CA ASP A 103 -5.00 10.82 -20.77
C ASP A 103 -6.35 11.11 -20.12
N ASN A 104 -7.07 12.08 -20.66
CA ASN A 104 -8.35 12.53 -20.13
C ASN A 104 -9.45 11.45 -20.29
N GLU A 105 -9.41 10.63 -21.35
CA GLU A 105 -10.38 9.56 -21.54
C GLU A 105 -10.20 8.48 -20.47
N TYR A 106 -8.94 8.10 -20.21
CA TYR A 106 -8.61 7.18 -19.13
C TYR A 106 -9.02 7.76 -17.76
N LEU A 107 -8.74 9.04 -17.51
CA LEU A 107 -9.14 9.70 -16.27
C LEU A 107 -10.66 9.64 -16.06
N LEU A 108 -11.45 9.96 -17.08
CA LEU A 108 -12.91 9.90 -17.00
C LEU A 108 -13.41 8.47 -16.78
N ALA A 109 -12.79 7.47 -17.42
CA ALA A 109 -13.12 6.06 -17.21
C ALA A 109 -12.86 5.63 -15.78
N VAL A 110 -11.71 6.02 -15.18
CA VAL A 110 -11.38 5.73 -13.78
C VAL A 110 -12.39 6.41 -12.84
N LEU A 111 -12.72 7.68 -13.07
CA LEU A 111 -13.70 8.42 -12.25
C LEU A 111 -15.10 7.82 -12.35
N ALA A 112 -15.49 7.34 -13.51
CA ALA A 112 -16.79 6.66 -13.70
C ALA A 112 -16.81 5.23 -13.11
N GLY A 113 -15.69 4.71 -12.63
CA GLY A 113 -15.57 3.31 -12.19
C GLY A 113 -15.70 2.31 -13.35
N ALA A 114 -15.51 2.75 -14.59
CA ALA A 114 -15.70 1.95 -15.80
C ALA A 114 -14.42 1.26 -16.30
N ALA A 115 -13.26 1.67 -15.81
CA ALA A 115 -11.96 1.18 -16.28
C ALA A 115 -11.73 -0.34 -16.07
N GLY A 116 -12.51 -0.98 -15.19
CA GLY A 116 -12.45 -2.44 -14.96
C GLY A 116 -13.52 -3.25 -15.70
N LYS A 117 -14.49 -2.61 -16.35
CA LYS A 117 -15.61 -3.32 -17.00
C LYS A 117 -15.40 -3.63 -18.48
N ALA A 118 -14.47 -2.96 -19.14
CA ALA A 118 -14.23 -3.15 -20.58
C ALA A 118 -13.52 -4.47 -20.93
N ALA A 119 -12.82 -5.10 -19.98
CA ALA A 119 -12.12 -6.37 -20.21
C ALA A 119 -12.96 -7.63 -19.96
N ALA A 120 -14.23 -7.49 -19.55
CA ALA A 120 -15.11 -8.61 -19.21
C ALA A 120 -16.18 -8.91 -20.27
N SER A 121 -16.13 -8.27 -21.45
CA SER A 121 -17.14 -8.40 -22.53
C SER A 121 -16.56 -8.79 -23.89
N GLU A 122 -15.47 -9.59 -23.90
CA GLU A 122 -15.05 -10.32 -25.13
C GLU A 122 -14.96 -11.81 -24.86
#